data_92f133c3e3bb5d71039aa040c0942567
#
_entry.id   92f133c3e3bb5d71039aa040c0942567
#
_cell.length_a   1.000
_cell.length_b   1.000
_cell.length_c   1.000
_cell.angle_alpha   90.00
_cell.angle_beta   90.00
_cell.angle_gamma   90.00
#
_symmetry.space_group_name_H-M   'P 1'
#
loop_
_entity.id
_entity.type
_entity.pdbx_description
1 polymer ?
#
loop_
_entity_poly.entity_id
_entity_poly.type
_entity_poly.pdbx_seq_one_letter_code
_entity_poly.pdbx_strand_id
1 'polypeptide(L)'
;VLTLPEHILGQVDKAELLTYDWFNNADVISGPYYVKDFDLNHYVHYEANPDYWMGEAKIKYLNINVLESAQLLSGLQSGEIDLVQQTMGNILLEDYDSVRALPNVTVHMGTPITNQSIFFNVERVTDVRIRQALLYGIDRQTILSELVHGNGEIVDGFLCSASPYYDASLGVTPYDPEKAAQLIQEAVADGASNRLEWYVNSGDATFVQAASFIAAMFQELGLTIDIKTVDLNTLMDVANNGTFDVMSVEYTYAPVDPYTDVSWLLSADGWTRYSNEEVNNALVESQSLTDVEEIRARYLLVDQYMQQDVPMMSAYIISSMGATSNRLLNATPNVFGTFINVNEWDIAE
;
A
#
# COMPACT_ATOMS: atom_id res chain seq x y z
N VAL A 1 5.35 19.38 -6.07
CA VAL A 1 4.62 20.62 -5.75
C VAL A 1 3.55 20.80 -6.81
N LEU A 2 2.27 20.87 -6.41
CA LEU A 2 1.18 21.16 -7.32
C LEU A 2 1.08 22.69 -7.49
N THR A 3 0.92 23.15 -8.74
CA THR A 3 0.70 24.55 -9.05
C THR A 3 -0.79 24.88 -9.00
N LEU A 4 -1.14 25.99 -8.36
CA LEU A 4 -2.52 26.48 -8.26
C LEU A 4 -2.66 27.80 -9.01
N PRO A 5 -3.84 28.11 -9.60
CA PRO A 5 -4.08 29.35 -10.34
C PRO A 5 -4.22 30.53 -9.36
N GLU A 6 -3.15 31.30 -9.18
CA GLU A 6 -3.11 32.46 -8.27
C GLU A 6 -4.20 33.48 -8.58
N HIS A 7 -4.51 33.72 -9.87
CA HIS A 7 -5.53 34.68 -10.30
C HIS A 7 -6.97 34.28 -9.86
N ILE A 8 -7.20 33.00 -9.52
CA ILE A 8 -8.47 32.50 -8.99
C ILE A 8 -8.38 32.36 -7.46
N LEU A 9 -7.36 31.70 -6.97
CA LEU A 9 -7.26 31.26 -5.58
C LEU A 9 -6.52 32.25 -4.67
N GLY A 10 -5.74 33.18 -5.23
CA GLY A 10 -4.93 34.11 -4.46
C GLY A 10 -5.71 35.11 -3.59
N GLN A 11 -7.01 35.27 -3.82
CA GLN A 11 -7.90 36.12 -3.03
C GLN A 11 -8.76 35.32 -2.03
N VAL A 12 -8.70 33.98 -2.06
CA VAL A 12 -9.47 33.11 -1.16
C VAL A 12 -8.76 33.03 0.19
N ASP A 13 -9.51 33.14 1.29
CA ASP A 13 -8.94 32.93 2.62
C ASP A 13 -8.36 31.51 2.73
N LYS A 14 -7.17 31.39 3.35
CA LYS A 14 -6.50 30.10 3.48
C LYS A 14 -7.34 29.05 4.23
N ALA A 15 -8.17 29.50 5.18
CA ALA A 15 -9.04 28.59 5.94
C ALA A 15 -10.21 28.06 5.08
N GLU A 16 -10.60 28.76 4.01
CA GLU A 16 -11.69 28.38 3.11
C GLU A 16 -11.18 27.72 1.83
N LEU A 17 -9.87 27.72 1.59
CA LEU A 17 -9.25 27.29 0.35
C LEU A 17 -9.65 25.85 -0.04
N LEU A 18 -9.63 24.90 0.89
CA LEU A 18 -9.93 23.49 0.62
C LEU A 18 -11.40 23.21 0.31
N THR A 19 -12.29 24.13 0.66
CA THR A 19 -13.74 24.01 0.41
C THR A 19 -14.22 24.92 -0.70
N TYR A 20 -13.29 25.66 -1.34
CA TYR A 20 -13.63 26.57 -2.40
C TYR A 20 -14.11 25.84 -3.66
N ASP A 21 -15.20 26.30 -4.25
CA ASP A 21 -15.95 25.58 -5.31
C ASP A 21 -15.12 25.28 -6.57
N TRP A 22 -14.07 26.04 -6.83
CA TRP A 22 -13.17 25.78 -7.96
C TRP A 22 -12.55 24.37 -7.94
N PHE A 23 -12.30 23.78 -6.75
CA PHE A 23 -11.75 22.41 -6.66
C PHE A 23 -12.74 21.33 -7.13
N ASN A 24 -14.04 21.65 -7.15
CA ASN A 24 -15.07 20.74 -7.65
C ASN A 24 -15.27 20.88 -9.17
N ASN A 25 -14.94 22.05 -9.75
CA ASN A 25 -15.20 22.40 -11.14
C ASN A 25 -14.02 23.14 -11.77
N ALA A 26 -12.79 22.58 -11.61
CA ALA A 26 -11.58 23.21 -12.10
C ALA A 26 -11.60 23.39 -13.63
N ASP A 27 -11.93 24.58 -14.11
CA ASP A 27 -11.98 24.97 -15.52
C ASP A 27 -10.66 25.56 -16.03
N VAL A 28 -9.77 25.96 -15.12
CA VAL A 28 -8.43 26.45 -15.42
C VAL A 28 -7.41 25.40 -15.01
N ILE A 29 -6.79 24.76 -15.99
CA ILE A 29 -5.85 23.66 -15.80
C ILE A 29 -4.56 23.91 -16.58
N SER A 30 -3.47 23.26 -16.14
CA SER A 30 -2.19 23.22 -16.86
C SER A 30 -1.87 21.83 -17.44
N GLY A 31 -2.77 20.85 -17.24
CA GLY A 31 -2.61 19.47 -17.67
C GLY A 31 -3.03 19.22 -19.13
N PRO A 32 -2.71 18.04 -19.67
CA PRO A 32 -3.01 17.64 -21.05
C PRO A 32 -4.50 17.35 -21.31
N TYR A 33 -5.29 17.17 -20.27
CA TYR A 33 -6.73 16.89 -20.37
C TYR A 33 -7.51 17.70 -19.34
N TYR A 34 -8.74 18.07 -19.69
CA TYR A 34 -9.72 18.61 -18.74
C TYR A 34 -10.88 17.64 -18.53
N VAL A 35 -11.50 17.70 -17.36
CA VAL A 35 -12.69 16.90 -17.06
C VAL A 35 -13.85 17.41 -17.88
N LYS A 36 -14.47 16.55 -18.68
CA LYS A 36 -15.63 16.86 -19.50
C LYS A 36 -16.93 16.64 -18.74
N ASP A 37 -17.07 15.47 -18.16
CA ASP A 37 -18.16 15.09 -17.27
C ASP A 37 -17.71 13.93 -16.36
N PHE A 38 -18.45 13.68 -15.29
CA PHE A 38 -18.15 12.57 -14.38
C PHE A 38 -19.39 12.12 -13.60
N ASP A 39 -19.36 10.85 -13.21
CA ASP A 39 -20.13 10.26 -12.12
C ASP A 39 -19.13 9.55 -11.20
N LEU A 40 -18.90 10.07 -10.01
CA LEU A 40 -17.82 9.65 -9.10
C LEU A 40 -17.82 8.15 -8.77
N ASN A 41 -18.97 7.48 -8.87
CA ASN A 41 -19.07 6.05 -8.59
C ASN A 41 -18.93 5.18 -9.85
N HIS A 42 -18.91 5.78 -11.04
CA HIS A 42 -18.97 5.03 -12.30
C HIS A 42 -17.88 5.42 -13.30
N TYR A 43 -17.66 6.74 -13.52
CA TYR A 43 -16.70 7.17 -14.55
C TYR A 43 -16.24 8.61 -14.39
N VAL A 44 -15.10 8.91 -15.03
CA VAL A 44 -14.66 10.28 -15.34
C VAL A 44 -14.27 10.34 -16.81
N HIS A 45 -14.89 11.22 -17.58
CA HIS A 45 -14.56 11.47 -18.97
C HIS A 45 -13.67 12.70 -19.08
N TYR A 46 -12.59 12.56 -19.81
CA TYR A 46 -11.64 13.61 -20.09
C TYR A 46 -11.60 13.92 -21.57
N GLU A 47 -11.37 15.20 -21.92
CA GLU A 47 -11.12 15.67 -23.28
C GLU A 47 -9.77 16.36 -23.36
N ALA A 48 -9.02 16.15 -24.46
CA ALA A 48 -7.69 16.72 -24.64
C ALA A 48 -7.73 18.25 -24.60
N ASN A 49 -6.75 18.82 -23.90
CA ASN A 49 -6.56 20.27 -23.81
C ASN A 49 -5.77 20.75 -25.04
N PRO A 50 -6.40 21.51 -25.99
CA PRO A 50 -5.72 21.98 -27.18
C PRO A 50 -4.62 23.00 -26.88
N ASP A 51 -4.70 23.67 -25.72
CA ASP A 51 -3.74 24.69 -25.28
C ASP A 51 -2.66 24.13 -24.33
N TYR A 52 -2.52 22.79 -24.25
CA TYR A 52 -1.51 22.19 -23.41
C TYR A 52 -0.09 22.60 -23.86
N TRP A 53 0.73 23.07 -22.93
CA TRP A 53 2.05 23.66 -23.20
C TRP A 53 3.06 22.72 -23.89
N MET A 54 2.87 21.39 -23.78
CA MET A 54 3.67 20.38 -24.51
C MET A 54 3.01 19.93 -25.83
N GLY A 55 1.92 20.54 -26.24
CA GLY A 55 1.14 20.19 -27.42
C GLY A 55 -0.08 19.33 -27.08
N GLU A 56 -1.14 19.44 -27.90
CA GLU A 56 -2.38 18.69 -27.73
C GLU A 56 -2.12 17.19 -27.76
N ALA A 57 -2.76 16.47 -26.82
CA ALA A 57 -2.68 15.01 -26.77
C ALA A 57 -3.32 14.36 -28.00
N LYS A 58 -2.72 13.30 -28.55
CA LYS A 58 -3.22 12.62 -29.75
C LYS A 58 -4.54 11.91 -29.51
N ILE A 59 -4.71 11.30 -28.34
CA ILE A 59 -5.96 10.68 -27.92
C ILE A 59 -6.90 11.80 -27.46
N LYS A 60 -7.97 12.04 -28.22
CA LYS A 60 -8.89 13.15 -27.94
C LYS A 60 -9.74 12.94 -26.69
N TYR A 61 -10.14 11.71 -26.41
CA TYR A 61 -10.99 11.36 -25.27
C TYR A 61 -10.36 10.25 -24.45
N LEU A 62 -10.23 10.46 -23.14
CA LEU A 62 -9.77 9.50 -22.17
C LEU A 62 -10.91 9.23 -21.17
N ASN A 63 -11.35 7.98 -21.09
CA ASN A 63 -12.44 7.58 -20.21
C ASN A 63 -11.86 6.71 -19.09
N ILE A 64 -12.04 7.12 -17.85
CA ILE A 64 -11.72 6.32 -16.68
C ILE A 64 -13.04 5.74 -16.15
N ASN A 65 -13.13 4.42 -16.11
CA ASN A 65 -14.30 3.70 -15.60
C ASN A 65 -13.98 3.07 -14.26
N VAL A 66 -14.92 3.16 -13.32
CA VAL A 66 -14.87 2.46 -12.04
C VAL A 66 -15.54 1.09 -12.24
N LEU A 67 -14.75 0.04 -12.16
CA LEU A 67 -15.19 -1.34 -12.43
C LEU A 67 -14.85 -2.24 -11.24
N GLU A 68 -15.67 -3.25 -11.04
CA GLU A 68 -15.35 -4.33 -10.10
C GLU A 68 -14.21 -5.19 -10.63
N SER A 69 -13.31 -5.67 -9.76
CA SER A 69 -12.14 -6.48 -10.14
C SER A 69 -12.51 -7.68 -11.01
N ALA A 70 -13.63 -8.33 -10.75
CA ALA A 70 -14.14 -9.46 -11.55
C ALA A 70 -14.48 -9.11 -13.02
N GLN A 71 -14.62 -7.83 -13.37
CA GLN A 71 -14.94 -7.38 -14.74
C GLN A 71 -13.66 -7.11 -15.56
N LEU A 72 -12.49 -6.99 -14.92
CA LEU A 72 -11.27 -6.54 -15.57
C LEU A 72 -10.77 -7.54 -16.62
N LEU A 73 -10.74 -8.83 -16.31
CA LEU A 73 -10.31 -9.87 -17.26
C LEU A 73 -11.20 -9.88 -18.51
N SER A 74 -12.54 -9.86 -18.35
CA SER A 74 -13.47 -9.85 -19.48
C SER A 74 -13.39 -8.57 -20.31
N GLY A 75 -13.20 -7.42 -19.66
CA GLY A 75 -13.02 -6.12 -20.32
C GLY A 75 -11.74 -6.03 -21.14
N LEU A 76 -10.62 -6.56 -20.63
CA LEU A 76 -9.36 -6.70 -21.38
C LEU A 76 -9.50 -7.68 -22.54
N GLN A 77 -10.18 -8.80 -22.33
CA GLN A 77 -10.41 -9.83 -23.36
C GLN A 77 -11.27 -9.30 -24.51
N SER A 78 -12.33 -8.55 -24.21
CA SER A 78 -13.23 -7.96 -25.21
C SER A 78 -12.63 -6.73 -25.92
N GLY A 79 -11.59 -6.11 -25.35
CA GLY A 79 -11.02 -4.85 -25.81
C GLY A 79 -11.84 -3.62 -25.41
N GLU A 80 -12.74 -3.74 -24.45
CA GLU A 80 -13.47 -2.63 -23.83
C GLU A 80 -12.55 -1.79 -22.92
N ILE A 81 -11.56 -2.44 -22.30
CA ILE A 81 -10.55 -1.81 -21.45
C ILE A 81 -9.22 -1.77 -22.21
N ASP A 82 -8.61 -0.60 -22.30
CA ASP A 82 -7.29 -0.40 -22.90
C ASP A 82 -6.16 -0.38 -21.89
N LEU A 83 -6.47 -0.05 -20.63
CA LEU A 83 -5.48 0.04 -19.58
C LEU A 83 -6.08 -0.29 -18.22
N VAL A 84 -5.42 -1.18 -17.50
CA VAL A 84 -5.61 -1.40 -16.06
C VAL A 84 -4.32 -0.97 -15.37
N GLN A 85 -4.42 -0.02 -14.46
CA GLN A 85 -3.25 0.48 -13.73
C GLN A 85 -2.74 -0.53 -12.68
N GLN A 86 -1.46 -0.43 -12.32
CA GLN A 86 -0.82 -1.41 -11.44
C GLN A 86 -1.28 -1.32 -9.98
N THR A 87 -1.30 -0.13 -9.39
CA THR A 87 -1.53 0.03 -7.94
C THR A 87 -3.00 0.08 -7.53
N MET A 88 -3.89 0.51 -8.42
CA MET A 88 -5.32 0.67 -8.11
C MET A 88 -6.24 -0.10 -9.06
N GLY A 89 -5.66 -0.84 -10.01
CA GLY A 89 -6.41 -1.60 -11.00
C GLY A 89 -7.00 -2.89 -10.46
N ASN A 90 -6.38 -3.46 -9.44
CA ASN A 90 -6.85 -4.64 -8.70
C ASN A 90 -7.26 -5.84 -9.57
N ILE A 91 -6.44 -6.16 -10.59
CA ILE A 91 -6.60 -7.46 -11.27
C ILE A 91 -6.50 -8.55 -10.21
N LEU A 92 -7.48 -9.45 -10.15
CA LEU A 92 -7.48 -10.54 -9.19
C LEU A 92 -6.27 -11.44 -9.38
N LEU A 93 -5.63 -11.87 -8.30
CA LEU A 93 -4.47 -12.77 -8.35
C LEU A 93 -4.76 -14.06 -9.13
N GLU A 94 -5.97 -14.60 -8.98
CA GLU A 94 -6.45 -15.77 -9.70
C GLU A 94 -6.55 -15.57 -11.21
N ASP A 95 -6.68 -14.33 -11.67
CA ASP A 95 -6.77 -13.96 -13.10
C ASP A 95 -5.40 -13.68 -13.73
N TYR A 96 -4.31 -13.59 -12.97
CA TYR A 96 -2.99 -13.19 -13.47
C TYR A 96 -2.52 -14.04 -14.65
N ASP A 97 -2.64 -15.36 -14.59
CA ASP A 97 -2.23 -16.23 -15.67
C ASP A 97 -3.16 -16.12 -16.89
N SER A 98 -4.46 -15.90 -16.67
CA SER A 98 -5.43 -15.66 -17.72
C SER A 98 -5.14 -14.37 -18.47
N VAL A 99 -4.83 -13.28 -17.75
CA VAL A 99 -4.46 -11.98 -18.35
C VAL A 99 -3.14 -12.09 -19.12
N ARG A 100 -2.12 -12.78 -18.56
CA ARG A 100 -0.85 -13.04 -19.25
C ARG A 100 -1.02 -13.82 -20.57
N ALA A 101 -2.05 -14.67 -20.65
CA ALA A 101 -2.33 -15.47 -21.83
C ALA A 101 -3.11 -14.70 -22.93
N LEU A 102 -3.59 -13.50 -22.68
CA LEU A 102 -4.33 -12.70 -23.67
C LEU A 102 -3.39 -12.22 -24.79
N PRO A 103 -3.69 -12.53 -26.08
CA PRO A 103 -2.80 -12.19 -27.19
C PRO A 103 -2.81 -10.70 -27.55
N ASN A 104 -3.81 -9.96 -27.10
CA ASN A 104 -4.03 -8.54 -27.37
C ASN A 104 -3.63 -7.62 -26.23
N VAL A 105 -2.95 -8.15 -25.20
CA VAL A 105 -2.59 -7.42 -23.98
C VAL A 105 -1.10 -7.57 -23.68
N THR A 106 -0.48 -6.49 -23.23
CA THR A 106 0.85 -6.47 -22.64
C THR A 106 0.70 -6.29 -21.12
N VAL A 107 1.32 -7.20 -20.37
CA VAL A 107 1.30 -7.19 -18.90
C VAL A 107 2.48 -6.41 -18.34
N HIS A 108 2.23 -5.61 -17.34
CA HIS A 108 3.22 -4.85 -16.58
C HIS A 108 3.18 -5.29 -15.12
N MET A 109 4.21 -5.95 -14.65
CA MET A 109 4.37 -6.23 -13.22
C MET A 109 4.99 -5.01 -12.55
N GLY A 110 4.31 -4.47 -11.56
CA GLY A 110 4.81 -3.36 -10.77
C GLY A 110 5.95 -3.77 -9.84
N THR A 111 6.78 -2.81 -9.46
CA THR A 111 7.69 -2.98 -8.33
C THR A 111 6.86 -3.19 -7.05
N PRO A 112 7.24 -4.12 -6.16
CA PRO A 112 6.47 -4.35 -4.93
C PRO A 112 6.56 -3.12 -4.01
N ILE A 113 5.44 -2.43 -3.82
CA ILE A 113 5.32 -1.25 -2.95
C ILE A 113 4.06 -1.26 -2.07
N THR A 114 3.12 -2.16 -2.34
CA THR A 114 1.91 -2.32 -1.53
C THR A 114 2.15 -3.40 -0.49
N ASN A 115 2.23 -3.00 0.76
CA ASN A 115 2.51 -3.87 1.89
C ASN A 115 1.20 -4.32 2.54
N GLN A 116 1.00 -5.61 2.67
CA GLN A 116 0.02 -6.17 3.58
C GLN A 116 0.58 -6.06 4.99
N SER A 117 0.30 -4.94 5.62
CA SER A 117 0.86 -4.58 6.93
C SER A 117 0.01 -5.11 8.07
N ILE A 118 0.68 -5.56 9.12
CA ILE A 118 0.10 -5.97 10.40
C ILE A 118 0.62 -4.99 11.45
N PHE A 119 -0.28 -4.20 12.01
CA PHE A 119 0.01 -3.17 13.01
C PHE A 119 -0.38 -3.65 14.41
N PHE A 120 0.47 -3.41 15.38
CA PHE A 120 0.20 -3.66 16.80
C PHE A 120 -0.02 -2.33 17.53
N ASN A 121 -1.07 -2.24 18.31
CA ASN A 121 -1.16 -1.18 19.30
C ASN A 121 -0.31 -1.56 20.51
N VAL A 122 0.89 -0.95 20.64
CA VAL A 122 1.84 -1.34 21.68
C VAL A 122 1.41 -0.97 23.10
N GLU A 123 0.42 -0.07 23.24
CA GLU A 123 -0.19 0.26 24.55
C GLU A 123 -1.16 -0.84 25.02
N ARG A 124 -1.68 -1.67 24.11
CA ARG A 124 -2.59 -2.78 24.39
C ARG A 124 -1.87 -4.13 24.36
N VAL A 125 -1.01 -4.36 23.37
CA VAL A 125 -0.13 -5.52 23.29
C VAL A 125 1.25 -5.12 23.83
N THR A 126 1.34 -4.86 25.14
CA THR A 126 2.51 -4.27 25.79
C THR A 126 3.71 -5.20 25.83
N ASP A 127 3.49 -6.52 25.94
CA ASP A 127 4.58 -7.48 25.98
C ASP A 127 5.15 -7.71 24.57
N VAL A 128 6.40 -7.33 24.37
CA VAL A 128 7.09 -7.47 23.09
C VAL A 128 7.18 -8.92 22.61
N ARG A 129 7.26 -9.89 23.53
CA ARG A 129 7.35 -11.32 23.22
C ARG A 129 6.10 -11.81 22.48
N ILE A 130 4.92 -11.26 22.77
CA ILE A 130 3.68 -11.57 22.03
C ILE A 130 3.79 -11.07 20.60
N ARG A 131 4.29 -9.86 20.37
CA ARG A 131 4.47 -9.30 19.03
C ARG A 131 5.56 -10.05 18.25
N GLN A 132 6.68 -10.36 18.89
CA GLN A 132 7.73 -11.20 18.32
C GLN A 132 7.23 -12.62 18.00
N ALA A 133 6.34 -13.18 18.82
CA ALA A 133 5.76 -14.49 18.53
C ALA A 133 4.98 -14.48 17.20
N LEU A 134 4.26 -13.38 16.87
CA LEU A 134 3.63 -13.27 15.56
C LEU A 134 4.67 -13.20 14.44
N LEU A 135 5.76 -12.45 14.62
CA LEU A 135 6.82 -12.34 13.62
C LEU A 135 7.48 -13.69 13.32
N TYR A 136 7.77 -14.52 14.35
CA TYR A 136 8.35 -15.86 14.19
C TYR A 136 7.33 -16.92 13.76
N GLY A 137 6.05 -16.78 14.19
CA GLY A 137 5.05 -17.83 14.05
C GLY A 137 4.20 -17.74 12.76
N ILE A 138 4.28 -16.65 12.00
CA ILE A 138 3.58 -16.55 10.72
C ILE A 138 4.48 -17.06 9.60
N ASP A 139 4.06 -18.13 8.92
CA ASP A 139 4.74 -18.64 7.72
C ASP A 139 4.46 -17.73 6.51
N ARG A 140 5.17 -16.60 6.49
CA ARG A 140 5.03 -15.60 5.44
C ARG A 140 5.43 -16.12 4.07
N GLN A 141 6.37 -17.07 4.01
CA GLN A 141 6.81 -17.68 2.75
C GLN A 141 5.70 -18.53 2.12
N THR A 142 5.00 -19.33 2.94
CA THR A 142 3.84 -20.08 2.47
C THR A 142 2.70 -19.16 2.05
N ILE A 143 2.42 -18.10 2.80
CA ILE A 143 1.44 -17.10 2.41
C ILE A 143 1.80 -16.47 1.05
N LEU A 144 3.04 -16.04 0.89
CA LEU A 144 3.50 -15.44 -0.38
C LEU A 144 3.39 -16.42 -1.55
N SER A 145 3.78 -17.70 -1.37
CA SER A 145 3.75 -18.69 -2.46
C SER A 145 2.34 -19.15 -2.81
N GLU A 146 1.50 -19.45 -1.81
CA GLU A 146 0.20 -20.09 -2.02
C GLU A 146 -0.94 -19.10 -2.24
N LEU A 147 -0.92 -17.94 -1.56
CA LEU A 147 -2.00 -16.95 -1.68
C LEU A 147 -1.66 -15.83 -2.67
N VAL A 148 -0.39 -15.44 -2.76
CA VAL A 148 0.06 -14.33 -3.63
C VAL A 148 0.79 -14.88 -4.88
N HIS A 149 0.84 -16.21 -5.04
CA HIS A 149 1.49 -16.88 -6.19
C HIS A 149 2.93 -16.43 -6.45
N GLY A 150 3.66 -16.07 -5.38
CA GLY A 150 5.04 -15.59 -5.46
C GLY A 150 5.20 -14.17 -6.03
N ASN A 151 4.11 -13.43 -6.24
CA ASN A 151 4.16 -12.08 -6.83
C ASN A 151 4.44 -11.01 -5.77
N GLY A 152 5.62 -11.04 -5.17
CA GLY A 152 5.99 -10.06 -4.15
C GLY A 152 7.28 -10.41 -3.43
N GLU A 153 7.51 -9.75 -2.31
CA GLU A 153 8.66 -9.99 -1.43
C GLU A 153 8.27 -9.95 0.05
N ILE A 154 9.14 -10.48 0.90
CA ILE A 154 9.01 -10.46 2.35
C ILE A 154 10.14 -9.60 2.91
N VAL A 155 9.81 -8.68 3.81
CA VAL A 155 10.76 -7.86 4.56
C VAL A 155 10.33 -7.80 6.02
N ASP A 156 11.26 -7.55 6.93
CA ASP A 156 10.96 -7.35 8.34
C ASP A 156 10.86 -5.87 8.71
N GLY A 157 11.51 -5.01 7.93
CA GLY A 157 11.46 -3.56 8.11
C GLY A 157 10.25 -2.92 7.43
N PHE A 158 10.29 -1.60 7.37
CA PHE A 158 9.30 -0.80 6.68
C PHE A 158 9.59 -0.73 5.17
N LEU A 159 10.88 -0.66 4.81
CA LEU A 159 11.31 -0.48 3.43
C LEU A 159 11.39 -1.82 2.67
N CYS A 160 11.18 -1.73 1.37
CA CYS A 160 11.26 -2.84 0.43
C CYS A 160 12.33 -2.57 -0.64
N SER A 161 12.60 -3.55 -1.48
CA SER A 161 13.62 -3.47 -2.54
C SER A 161 13.41 -2.31 -3.55
N ALA A 162 12.19 -1.73 -3.60
CA ALA A 162 11.88 -0.55 -4.40
C ALA A 162 12.52 0.75 -3.86
N SER A 163 12.87 0.79 -2.58
CA SER A 163 13.47 1.97 -1.97
C SER A 163 14.98 2.02 -2.17
N PRO A 164 15.56 3.18 -2.52
CA PRO A 164 17.01 3.35 -2.54
C PRO A 164 17.65 3.24 -1.15
N TYR A 165 16.84 3.33 -0.10
CA TYR A 165 17.29 3.28 1.30
C TYR A 165 17.11 1.89 1.92
N TYR A 166 16.58 0.92 1.18
CA TYR A 166 16.47 -0.46 1.64
C TYR A 166 17.85 -1.09 1.84
N ASP A 167 18.02 -1.80 2.94
CA ASP A 167 19.25 -2.54 3.24
C ASP A 167 18.93 -4.02 3.48
N ALA A 168 19.32 -4.86 2.53
CA ALA A 168 19.10 -6.32 2.61
C ALA A 168 19.90 -6.99 3.75
N SER A 169 20.87 -6.31 4.37
CA SER A 169 21.66 -6.86 5.49
C SER A 169 20.85 -7.06 6.76
N LEU A 170 19.67 -6.40 6.90
CA LEU A 170 18.74 -6.69 7.99
C LEU A 170 18.34 -8.16 8.01
N GLY A 171 18.14 -8.77 6.84
CA GLY A 171 17.62 -10.11 6.70
C GLY A 171 16.13 -10.22 7.06
N VAL A 172 15.57 -11.39 6.86
CA VAL A 172 14.18 -11.72 7.18
C VAL A 172 14.15 -12.71 8.34
N THR A 173 13.35 -12.43 9.35
CA THR A 173 13.14 -13.35 10.47
C THR A 173 12.57 -14.67 9.94
N PRO A 174 13.23 -15.81 10.21
CA PRO A 174 12.78 -17.10 9.73
C PRO A 174 11.51 -17.54 10.44
N TYR A 175 10.67 -18.30 9.74
CA TYR A 175 9.55 -19.00 10.37
C TYR A 175 10.05 -19.99 11.41
N ASP A 176 9.65 -19.80 12.66
CA ASP A 176 10.04 -20.64 13.80
C ASP A 176 8.87 -20.75 14.79
N PRO A 177 7.93 -21.67 14.56
CA PRO A 177 6.77 -21.86 15.43
C PRO A 177 7.14 -22.35 16.84
N GLU A 178 8.27 -23.06 17.02
CA GLU A 178 8.73 -23.48 18.33
C GLU A 178 9.17 -22.27 19.16
N LYS A 179 9.91 -21.36 18.55
CA LYS A 179 10.29 -20.08 19.16
C LYS A 179 9.07 -19.23 19.48
N ALA A 180 8.10 -19.17 18.58
CA ALA A 180 6.84 -18.46 18.81
C ALA A 180 6.08 -19.02 20.02
N ALA A 181 5.94 -20.35 20.12
CA ALA A 181 5.29 -21.01 21.25
C ALA A 181 6.01 -20.72 22.58
N GLN A 182 7.35 -20.76 22.57
CA GLN A 182 8.15 -20.43 23.76
C GLN A 182 7.90 -18.98 24.22
N LEU A 183 7.94 -18.02 23.29
CA LEU A 183 7.70 -16.61 23.60
C LEU A 183 6.30 -16.37 24.17
N ILE A 184 5.27 -17.00 23.59
CA ILE A 184 3.90 -16.95 24.12
C ILE A 184 3.83 -17.51 25.53
N GLN A 185 4.41 -18.69 25.76
CA GLN A 185 4.40 -19.36 27.08
C GLN A 185 5.07 -18.50 28.15
N GLU A 186 6.24 -17.93 27.86
CA GLU A 186 6.97 -17.05 28.77
C GLU A 186 6.19 -15.75 29.06
N ALA A 187 5.67 -15.09 28.03
CA ALA A 187 4.90 -13.85 28.19
C ALA A 187 3.63 -14.09 29.02
N VAL A 188 2.88 -15.15 28.74
CA VAL A 188 1.64 -15.49 29.47
C VAL A 188 1.96 -15.87 30.93
N ALA A 189 3.06 -16.58 31.18
CA ALA A 189 3.49 -16.90 32.55
C ALA A 189 3.81 -15.64 33.38
N ASP A 190 4.29 -14.58 32.71
CA ASP A 190 4.56 -13.27 33.32
C ASP A 190 3.33 -12.34 33.34
N GLY A 191 2.16 -12.81 32.87
CA GLY A 191 0.88 -12.10 32.99
C GLY A 191 0.39 -11.40 31.72
N ALA A 192 1.04 -11.61 30.58
CA ALA A 192 0.53 -11.13 29.31
C ALA A 192 -0.79 -11.84 28.92
N SER A 193 -1.65 -11.15 28.17
CA SER A 193 -2.87 -11.76 27.63
C SER A 193 -2.50 -12.86 26.63
N ASN A 194 -3.18 -14.01 26.74
CA ASN A 194 -3.15 -15.05 25.72
C ASN A 194 -4.29 -14.91 24.70
N ARG A 195 -4.92 -13.73 24.62
CA ARG A 195 -6.00 -13.43 23.69
C ARG A 195 -5.81 -12.07 23.07
N LEU A 196 -5.95 -11.97 21.74
CA LEU A 196 -5.87 -10.74 20.94
C LEU A 196 -7.10 -10.60 20.08
N GLU A 197 -7.54 -9.35 19.86
CA GLU A 197 -8.49 -8.98 18.82
C GLU A 197 -7.74 -8.45 17.59
N TRP A 198 -7.96 -9.10 16.43
CA TRP A 198 -7.34 -8.72 15.17
C TRP A 198 -8.38 -8.23 14.17
N TYR A 199 -8.33 -6.94 13.85
CA TYR A 199 -9.20 -6.31 12.86
C TYR A 199 -8.60 -6.43 11.46
N VAL A 200 -9.42 -6.91 10.50
CA VAL A 200 -9.02 -7.15 9.11
C VAL A 200 -10.03 -6.51 8.17
N ASN A 201 -9.53 -5.87 7.09
CA ASN A 201 -10.39 -5.27 6.07
C ASN A 201 -11.17 -6.34 5.31
N SER A 202 -12.51 -6.25 5.31
CA SER A 202 -13.40 -7.18 4.58
C SER A 202 -13.26 -7.07 3.06
N GLY A 203 -12.73 -5.96 2.55
CA GLY A 203 -12.46 -5.76 1.12
C GLY A 203 -11.27 -6.58 0.60
N ASP A 204 -10.43 -7.10 1.51
CA ASP A 204 -9.30 -7.98 1.17
C ASP A 204 -9.62 -9.44 1.52
N ALA A 205 -10.35 -10.10 0.63
CA ALA A 205 -10.78 -11.50 0.84
C ALA A 205 -9.59 -12.46 0.97
N THR A 206 -8.49 -12.20 0.26
CA THR A 206 -7.27 -13.01 0.31
C THR A 206 -6.65 -12.97 1.70
N PHE A 207 -6.50 -11.76 2.26
CA PHE A 207 -5.91 -11.64 3.59
C PHE A 207 -6.86 -12.06 4.72
N VAL A 208 -8.18 -11.93 4.55
CA VAL A 208 -9.17 -12.49 5.50
C VAL A 208 -8.99 -14.00 5.64
N GLN A 209 -8.74 -14.70 4.53
CA GLN A 209 -8.40 -16.13 4.57
C GLN A 209 -7.08 -16.39 5.28
N ALA A 210 -6.02 -15.63 4.94
CA ALA A 210 -4.72 -15.73 5.58
C ALA A 210 -4.82 -15.51 7.10
N ALA A 211 -5.50 -14.45 7.53
CA ALA A 211 -5.68 -14.12 8.94
C ALA A 211 -6.41 -15.24 9.70
N SER A 212 -7.43 -15.85 9.09
CA SER A 212 -8.16 -16.98 9.67
C SER A 212 -7.27 -18.21 9.85
N PHE A 213 -6.42 -18.49 8.86
CA PHE A 213 -5.43 -19.58 8.93
C PHE A 213 -4.39 -19.31 10.01
N ILE A 214 -3.84 -18.09 10.07
CA ILE A 214 -2.89 -17.66 11.09
C ILE A 214 -3.52 -17.81 12.49
N ALA A 215 -4.76 -17.36 12.67
CA ALA A 215 -5.45 -17.47 13.96
C ALA A 215 -5.58 -18.95 14.42
N ALA A 216 -5.89 -19.86 13.50
CA ALA A 216 -5.97 -21.29 13.80
C ALA A 216 -4.59 -21.86 14.22
N MET A 217 -3.51 -21.48 13.54
CA MET A 217 -2.15 -21.89 13.90
C MET A 217 -1.77 -21.38 15.29
N PHE A 218 -2.02 -20.11 15.60
CA PHE A 218 -1.69 -19.53 16.90
C PHE A 218 -2.51 -20.11 18.04
N GLN A 219 -3.72 -20.60 17.78
CA GLN A 219 -4.49 -21.35 18.77
C GLN A 219 -3.74 -22.61 19.23
N GLU A 220 -3.04 -23.30 18.33
CA GLU A 220 -2.22 -24.47 18.66
C GLU A 220 -0.96 -24.08 19.46
N LEU A 221 -0.43 -22.87 19.24
CA LEU A 221 0.71 -22.32 19.97
C LEU A 221 0.33 -21.70 21.34
N GLY A 222 -0.96 -21.69 21.70
CA GLY A 222 -1.45 -21.19 22.99
C GLY A 222 -1.89 -19.73 23.01
N LEU A 223 -1.99 -19.07 21.84
CA LEU A 223 -2.51 -17.72 21.70
C LEU A 223 -3.83 -17.72 20.91
N THR A 224 -4.90 -17.27 21.53
CA THR A 224 -6.20 -17.11 20.87
C THR A 224 -6.26 -15.79 20.13
N ILE A 225 -6.55 -15.82 18.84
CA ILE A 225 -6.72 -14.62 18.02
C ILE A 225 -8.16 -14.57 17.52
N ASP A 226 -8.91 -13.54 17.94
CA ASP A 226 -10.28 -13.29 17.52
C ASP A 226 -10.29 -12.36 16.30
N ILE A 227 -10.53 -12.90 15.11
CA ILE A 227 -10.62 -12.12 13.88
C ILE A 227 -11.92 -11.32 13.85
N LYS A 228 -11.80 -10.02 13.60
CA LYS A 228 -12.88 -9.06 13.39
C LYS A 228 -12.82 -8.53 11.96
N THR A 229 -13.60 -9.10 11.07
CA THR A 229 -13.70 -8.63 9.69
C THR A 229 -14.64 -7.44 9.61
N VAL A 230 -14.13 -6.29 9.20
CA VAL A 230 -14.87 -5.01 9.14
C VAL A 230 -14.60 -4.28 7.82
N ASP A 231 -15.48 -3.38 7.42
CA ASP A 231 -15.24 -2.50 6.27
C ASP A 231 -14.11 -1.49 6.55
N LEU A 232 -13.56 -0.91 5.47
CA LEU A 232 -12.41 0.00 5.57
C LEU A 232 -12.69 1.23 6.46
N ASN A 233 -13.88 1.82 6.41
CA ASN A 233 -14.19 3.00 7.22
C ASN A 233 -14.20 2.64 8.71
N THR A 234 -14.83 1.52 9.07
CA THR A 234 -14.82 0.98 10.44
C THR A 234 -13.39 0.64 10.89
N LEU A 235 -12.57 0.07 9.99
CA LEU A 235 -11.17 -0.22 10.29
C LEU A 235 -10.38 1.06 10.59
N MET A 236 -10.58 2.12 9.80
CA MET A 236 -9.92 3.41 10.02
C MET A 236 -10.37 4.08 11.32
N ASP A 237 -11.65 3.98 11.67
CA ASP A 237 -12.15 4.48 12.97
C ASP A 237 -11.50 3.74 14.14
N VAL A 238 -11.39 2.42 14.06
CA VAL A 238 -10.71 1.57 15.06
C VAL A 238 -9.24 1.95 15.18
N ALA A 239 -8.55 2.15 14.05
CA ALA A 239 -7.15 2.54 13.97
C ALA A 239 -6.90 3.91 14.63
N ASN A 240 -7.67 4.92 14.22
CA ASN A 240 -7.50 6.29 14.70
C ASN A 240 -7.83 6.42 16.21
N ASN A 241 -8.82 5.67 16.68
CA ASN A 241 -9.18 5.63 18.11
C ASN A 241 -8.29 4.71 18.96
N GLY A 242 -7.39 3.91 18.36
CA GLY A 242 -6.51 2.99 19.05
C GLY A 242 -7.25 1.88 19.81
N THR A 243 -8.40 1.42 19.29
CA THR A 243 -9.28 0.45 19.97
C THR A 243 -9.05 -0.99 19.48
N PHE A 244 -7.87 -1.31 18.97
CA PHE A 244 -7.47 -2.62 18.49
C PHE A 244 -6.24 -3.14 19.23
N ASP A 245 -6.05 -4.46 19.26
CA ASP A 245 -4.79 -5.08 19.66
C ASP A 245 -3.89 -5.25 18.43
N VAL A 246 -4.45 -5.83 17.38
CA VAL A 246 -3.81 -6.03 16.06
C VAL A 246 -4.77 -5.56 14.98
N MET A 247 -4.26 -4.94 13.93
CA MET A 247 -5.02 -4.66 12.72
C MET A 247 -4.19 -4.90 11.47
N SER A 248 -4.86 -5.19 10.35
CA SER A 248 -4.21 -5.37 9.06
C SER A 248 -4.92 -4.61 7.97
N VAL A 249 -4.11 -3.95 7.16
CA VAL A 249 -4.55 -3.23 5.98
C VAL A 249 -3.43 -3.17 4.95
N GLU A 250 -3.78 -3.16 3.67
CA GLU A 250 -2.82 -2.83 2.62
C GLU A 250 -2.39 -1.38 2.74
N TYR A 251 -1.07 -1.16 2.76
CA TYR A 251 -0.47 0.15 2.88
C TYR A 251 0.57 0.34 1.77
N THR A 252 0.37 1.35 0.93
CA THR A 252 1.33 1.70 -0.12
C THR A 252 2.13 2.90 0.32
N TYR A 253 3.46 2.75 0.41
CA TYR A 253 4.33 3.86 0.81
C TYR A 253 5.07 4.49 -0.36
N ALA A 254 5.56 5.72 -0.14
CA ALA A 254 6.48 6.38 -1.04
C ALA A 254 7.91 5.83 -0.84
N PRO A 255 8.42 4.95 -1.71
CA PRO A 255 9.70 4.29 -1.47
C PRO A 255 10.90 5.24 -1.53
N VAL A 256 10.75 6.42 -2.15
CA VAL A 256 11.81 7.44 -2.29
C VAL A 256 11.74 8.55 -1.24
N ASP A 257 10.61 8.67 -0.53
CA ASP A 257 10.43 9.61 0.58
C ASP A 257 9.55 8.99 1.68
N PRO A 258 10.07 7.99 2.39
CA PRO A 258 9.30 7.23 3.38
C PRO A 258 9.11 7.98 4.71
N TYR A 259 9.79 9.10 4.92
CA TYR A 259 9.82 9.79 6.22
C TYR A 259 8.43 10.08 6.78
N THR A 260 7.55 10.67 5.98
CA THR A 260 6.23 11.10 6.43
C THR A 260 5.42 9.92 6.97
N ASP A 261 5.42 8.81 6.24
CA ASP A 261 4.69 7.60 6.62
C ASP A 261 5.32 6.94 7.85
N VAL A 262 6.64 6.70 7.81
CA VAL A 262 7.34 5.98 8.88
C VAL A 262 7.31 6.76 10.18
N SER A 263 7.58 8.08 10.14
CA SER A 263 7.62 8.91 11.34
C SER A 263 6.27 9.00 12.03
N TRP A 264 5.17 9.00 11.26
CA TRP A 264 3.84 9.01 11.82
C TRP A 264 3.44 7.62 12.36
N LEU A 265 3.64 6.55 11.58
CA LEU A 265 3.31 5.19 12.00
C LEU A 265 4.07 4.76 13.26
N LEU A 266 5.32 5.20 13.41
CA LEU A 266 6.18 4.91 14.56
C LEU A 266 6.20 6.06 15.59
N SER A 267 5.06 6.72 15.78
CA SER A 267 4.89 7.76 16.80
C SER A 267 3.80 7.38 17.80
N ALA A 268 3.81 8.05 18.95
CA ALA A 268 2.78 7.89 20.00
C ALA A 268 1.38 8.29 19.50
N ASP A 269 1.27 9.14 18.48
CA ASP A 269 0.01 9.57 17.87
C ASP A 269 -0.38 8.72 16.65
N GLY A 270 0.55 7.91 16.13
CA GLY A 270 0.34 6.99 15.00
C GLY A 270 -0.47 5.76 15.40
N TRP A 271 -0.79 4.91 14.43
CA TRP A 271 -1.59 3.71 14.69
C TRP A 271 -0.93 2.73 15.66
N THR A 272 0.40 2.60 15.60
CA THR A 272 1.14 1.68 16.47
C THR A 272 1.22 2.14 17.92
N ARG A 273 1.02 3.43 18.21
CA ARG A 273 1.26 4.05 19.53
C ARG A 273 2.71 3.82 20.02
N TYR A 274 3.62 3.51 19.10
CA TYR A 274 5.02 3.25 19.40
C TYR A 274 5.82 4.53 19.41
N SER A 275 6.72 4.68 20.37
CA SER A 275 7.69 5.78 20.40
C SER A 275 9.01 5.28 20.95
N ASN A 276 10.08 5.54 20.22
CA ASN A 276 11.44 5.22 20.61
C ASN A 276 12.35 6.40 20.24
N GLU A 277 13.13 6.91 21.19
CA GLU A 277 13.95 8.09 21.01
C GLU A 277 15.01 7.91 19.91
N GLU A 278 15.65 6.74 19.83
CA GLU A 278 16.67 6.46 18.82
C GLU A 278 16.06 6.37 17.41
N VAL A 279 14.88 5.76 17.29
CA VAL A 279 14.13 5.73 16.04
C VAL A 279 13.73 7.15 15.60
N ASN A 280 13.18 7.95 16.51
CA ASN A 280 12.77 9.31 16.21
C ASN A 280 13.95 10.19 15.78
N ASN A 281 15.09 10.06 16.47
CA ASN A 281 16.30 10.78 16.12
C ASN A 281 16.84 10.36 14.75
N ALA A 282 16.90 9.06 14.46
CA ALA A 282 17.34 8.55 13.15
C ALA A 282 16.46 9.06 12.00
N LEU A 283 15.13 9.09 12.19
CA LEU A 283 14.19 9.61 11.21
C LEU A 283 14.37 11.12 10.98
N VAL A 284 14.52 11.90 12.04
CA VAL A 284 14.79 13.36 11.92
C VAL A 284 16.13 13.64 11.25
N GLU A 285 17.18 12.92 11.62
CA GLU A 285 18.51 13.06 11.03
C GLU A 285 18.49 12.75 9.52
N SER A 286 17.74 11.72 9.09
CA SER A 286 17.63 11.34 7.68
C SER A 286 17.19 12.50 6.78
N GLN A 287 16.37 13.43 7.30
CA GLN A 287 15.86 14.58 6.54
C GLN A 287 16.91 15.65 6.24
N SER A 288 18.00 15.66 6.97
CA SER A 288 19.11 16.62 6.77
C SER A 288 20.25 16.07 5.90
N LEU A 289 20.21 14.76 5.60
CA LEU A 289 21.22 14.07 4.81
C LEU A 289 20.92 14.16 3.31
N THR A 290 21.95 14.07 2.50
CA THR A 290 21.85 14.04 1.02
C THR A 290 22.56 12.83 0.42
N ASP A 291 23.43 12.17 1.18
CA ASP A 291 24.10 10.95 0.78
C ASP A 291 23.17 9.73 1.01
N VAL A 292 22.98 8.93 -0.03
CA VAL A 292 22.06 7.80 -0.01
C VAL A 292 22.48 6.74 1.01
N GLU A 293 23.79 6.50 1.17
CA GLU A 293 24.30 5.49 2.11
C GLU A 293 24.13 5.96 3.57
N GLU A 294 24.31 7.26 3.83
CA GLU A 294 24.05 7.81 5.16
C GLU A 294 22.55 7.75 5.51
N ILE A 295 21.67 8.05 4.57
CA ILE A 295 20.22 7.93 4.75
C ILE A 295 19.84 6.45 4.96
N ARG A 296 20.38 5.54 4.14
CA ARG A 296 20.16 4.09 4.28
C ARG A 296 20.54 3.59 5.68
N ALA A 297 21.68 4.03 6.20
CA ALA A 297 22.11 3.64 7.54
C ALA A 297 21.13 4.10 8.64
N ARG A 298 20.45 5.24 8.47
CA ARG A 298 19.42 5.69 9.42
C ARG A 298 18.16 4.82 9.33
N TYR A 299 17.71 4.50 8.12
CA TYR A 299 16.55 3.60 7.95
C TYR A 299 16.87 2.17 8.36
N LEU A 300 18.07 1.67 8.15
CA LEU A 300 18.49 0.37 8.67
C LEU A 300 18.36 0.29 10.20
N LEU A 301 18.76 1.37 10.92
CA LEU A 301 18.57 1.44 12.36
C LEU A 301 17.09 1.39 12.74
N VAL A 302 16.23 2.13 12.03
CA VAL A 302 14.76 2.09 12.24
C VAL A 302 14.23 0.67 12.03
N ASP A 303 14.62 0.02 10.94
CA ASP A 303 14.18 -1.34 10.60
C ASP A 303 14.68 -2.39 11.62
N GLN A 304 15.88 -2.21 12.19
CA GLN A 304 16.37 -3.05 13.29
C GLN A 304 15.48 -2.94 14.53
N TYR A 305 15.05 -1.73 14.90
CA TYR A 305 14.09 -1.55 16.00
C TYR A 305 12.72 -2.11 15.65
N MET A 306 12.26 -2.00 14.41
CA MET A 306 11.01 -2.65 13.97
C MET A 306 11.08 -4.16 14.10
N GLN A 307 12.21 -4.80 13.75
CA GLN A 307 12.40 -6.23 13.91
C GLN A 307 12.49 -6.64 15.40
N GLN A 308 13.09 -5.81 16.24
CA GLN A 308 13.27 -6.08 17.68
C GLN A 308 11.97 -5.86 18.46
N ASP A 309 11.30 -4.71 18.28
CA ASP A 309 10.16 -4.26 19.10
C ASP A 309 8.81 -4.61 18.47
N VAL A 310 8.82 -4.91 17.19
CA VAL A 310 7.67 -5.32 16.36
C VAL A 310 6.43 -4.44 16.61
N PRO A 311 6.53 -3.12 16.40
CA PRO A 311 5.34 -2.26 16.44
C PRO A 311 4.43 -2.49 15.23
N MET A 312 5.00 -2.94 14.13
CA MET A 312 4.34 -3.43 12.94
C MET A 312 5.22 -4.47 12.23
N MET A 313 4.63 -5.24 11.35
CA MET A 313 5.36 -6.16 10.47
C MET A 313 4.69 -6.23 9.10
N SER A 314 5.45 -6.67 8.11
CA SER A 314 4.94 -7.02 6.79
C SER A 314 4.55 -8.49 6.75
N ALA A 315 3.33 -8.80 6.31
CA ALA A 315 3.00 -10.16 5.92
C ALA A 315 3.67 -10.49 4.58
N TYR A 316 3.55 -9.60 3.63
CA TYR A 316 4.22 -9.59 2.31
C TYR A 316 4.07 -8.21 1.67
N ILE A 317 4.90 -7.91 0.70
CA ILE A 317 4.77 -6.73 -0.17
C ILE A 317 4.45 -7.24 -1.57
N ILE A 318 3.31 -6.80 -2.13
CA ILE A 318 2.80 -7.33 -3.39
C ILE A 318 3.32 -6.54 -4.59
N SER A 319 3.60 -7.26 -5.69
CA SER A 319 3.80 -6.72 -7.02
C SER A 319 2.48 -6.76 -7.78
N SER A 320 1.81 -5.63 -7.87
CA SER A 320 0.51 -5.53 -8.54
C SER A 320 0.67 -5.64 -10.05
N MET A 321 -0.27 -6.33 -10.70
CA MET A 321 -0.33 -6.45 -12.15
C MET A 321 -1.10 -5.29 -12.76
N GLY A 322 -0.48 -4.60 -13.73
CA GLY A 322 -1.17 -3.75 -14.68
C GLY A 322 -1.21 -4.40 -16.06
N ALA A 323 -2.06 -3.90 -16.93
CA ALA A 323 -2.20 -4.40 -18.28
C ALA A 323 -2.52 -3.27 -19.26
N THR A 324 -1.94 -3.33 -20.46
CA THR A 324 -2.27 -2.41 -21.56
C THR A 324 -2.71 -3.20 -22.78
N SER A 325 -3.75 -2.74 -23.46
CA SER A 325 -4.11 -3.23 -24.79
C SER A 325 -2.97 -2.94 -25.77
N ASN A 326 -2.66 -3.90 -26.66
CA ASN A 326 -1.63 -3.73 -27.69
C ASN A 326 -1.98 -2.65 -28.73
N ARG A 327 -3.22 -2.17 -28.77
CA ARG A 327 -3.60 -1.01 -29.58
C ARG A 327 -3.23 0.33 -28.93
N LEU A 328 -2.99 0.37 -27.58
CA LEU A 328 -2.54 1.55 -26.89
C LEU A 328 -1.03 1.70 -27.05
N LEU A 329 -0.59 2.67 -27.83
CA LEU A 329 0.79 2.92 -28.17
C LEU A 329 1.42 3.97 -27.24
N ASN A 330 2.72 3.82 -27.00
CA ASN A 330 3.55 4.75 -26.21
C ASN A 330 3.15 4.91 -24.75
N ALA A 331 2.16 4.17 -24.25
CA ALA A 331 1.83 4.18 -22.82
C ALA A 331 2.92 3.45 -22.02
N THR A 332 3.44 4.12 -21.00
CA THR A 332 4.48 3.57 -20.10
C THR A 332 4.00 3.62 -18.64
N PRO A 333 2.85 2.97 -18.34
CA PRO A 333 2.32 2.99 -16.98
C PRO A 333 3.31 2.31 -16.01
N ASN A 334 3.45 2.88 -14.83
CA ASN A 334 4.23 2.29 -13.75
C ASN A 334 3.58 2.60 -12.40
N VAL A 335 4.08 1.99 -11.34
CA VAL A 335 3.52 2.12 -9.98
C VAL A 335 3.56 3.55 -9.43
N PHE A 336 4.44 4.40 -9.96
CA PHE A 336 4.59 5.80 -9.53
C PHE A 336 3.80 6.81 -10.37
N GLY A 337 3.32 6.40 -11.54
CA GLY A 337 2.58 7.29 -12.43
C GLY A 337 2.00 6.58 -13.64
N THR A 338 0.72 6.28 -13.58
CA THR A 338 0.00 5.65 -14.70
C THR A 338 -0.03 6.54 -15.92
N PHE A 339 -0.26 7.84 -15.72
CA PHE A 339 -0.53 8.83 -16.78
C PHE A 339 0.66 9.77 -17.06
N ILE A 340 1.87 9.39 -16.67
CA ILE A 340 3.05 10.27 -16.68
C ILE A 340 3.37 10.87 -18.06
N ASN A 341 3.09 10.13 -19.14
CA ASN A 341 3.28 10.56 -20.52
C ASN A 341 2.00 10.47 -21.36
N VAL A 342 0.86 10.69 -20.74
CA VAL A 342 -0.46 10.51 -21.38
C VAL A 342 -0.69 11.37 -22.63
N ASN A 343 0.00 12.50 -22.76
CA ASN A 343 -0.02 13.34 -23.94
C ASN A 343 0.69 12.72 -25.17
N GLU A 344 1.54 11.71 -24.96
CA GLU A 344 2.28 11.00 -26.01
C GLU A 344 1.57 9.74 -26.48
N TRP A 345 0.54 9.30 -25.74
CA TRP A 345 -0.20 8.07 -26.07
C TRP A 345 -0.89 8.18 -27.42
N ASP A 346 -1.00 7.04 -28.07
CA ASP A 346 -1.65 6.94 -29.39
C ASP A 346 -2.43 5.63 -29.49
N ILE A 347 -3.33 5.52 -30.44
CA ILE A 347 -4.10 4.31 -30.71
C ILE A 347 -3.69 3.78 -32.08
N ALA A 348 -3.32 2.49 -32.12
CA ALA A 348 -3.09 1.78 -33.40
C ALA A 348 -4.38 1.74 -34.22
N GLU A 349 -4.26 2.04 -35.53
CA GLU A 349 -5.36 1.97 -36.50
C GLU A 349 -5.90 0.54 -36.70
#